data_3ca71057cabf307d3f88490ecfeea4de
#
_entry.id   3ca71057cabf307d3f88490ecfeea4de
#
_cell.length_a   1.000
_cell.length_b   1.000
_cell.length_c   1.000
_cell.angle_alpha   90.00
_cell.angle_beta   90.00
_cell.angle_gamma   90.00
#
_symmetry.space_group_name_H-M   'P 1'
#
loop_
_entity.id
_entity.type
_entity.pdbx_description
1 polymer ?
#
loop_
_entity_poly.entity_id
_entity_poly.type
_entity_poly.pdbx_seq_one_letter_code
_entity_poly.pdbx_strand_id
1 'polypeptide(L)'
;MSGISWKILLPLILTAILIGSLLIYLVVYNRQLLLNIGFKNYQFGRIDSWLDPYRDQGGAGFQLFQSLKAIGSGKMFGKGYGHSEVYVPVRESDLIFATIGENFGFLGGTFLITVYFILIYQMIRVCFDTKNEFYSYIATGVIMMILFHVVENIGMTIGLLPLTGIPLPFISQGGSSLLGNMMGIGLMMSMRYHFKSNIFGEDEDPFNQQTRQQQQLPEEFLKARA
;
A
#
# COMPACT_ATOMS: atom_id res chain seq x y z
N MET A 1 13.82 3.09 14.84
CA MET A 1 14.05 1.79 14.17
C MET A 1 13.74 0.70 15.17
N SER A 2 12.84 -0.21 14.82
CA SER A 2 12.57 -1.38 15.68
C SER A 2 13.89 -2.14 15.85
N GLY A 3 14.35 -2.36 17.08
CA GLY A 3 15.62 -3.02 17.38
C GLY A 3 15.70 -4.50 16.98
N ILE A 4 14.95 -4.89 15.94
CA ILE A 4 14.97 -6.27 15.41
C ILE A 4 16.29 -6.47 14.68
N SER A 5 17.13 -7.36 15.23
CA SER A 5 18.40 -7.70 14.61
C SER A 5 18.17 -8.42 13.28
N TRP A 6 19.00 -8.14 12.29
CA TRP A 6 19.02 -8.84 11.00
C TRP A 6 19.09 -10.36 11.15
N LYS A 7 19.64 -10.85 12.28
CA LYS A 7 19.71 -12.29 12.63
C LYS A 7 18.34 -12.94 12.82
N ILE A 8 17.29 -12.14 13.14
CA ILE A 8 15.92 -12.63 13.31
C ILE A 8 15.12 -12.38 12.02
N LEU A 9 15.34 -11.25 11.36
CA LEU A 9 14.62 -10.86 10.14
C LEU A 9 14.91 -11.80 8.97
N LEU A 10 16.19 -12.12 8.76
CA LEU A 10 16.63 -12.95 7.64
C LEU A 10 16.04 -14.37 7.66
N PRO A 11 16.09 -15.12 8.79
CA PRO A 11 15.45 -16.44 8.85
C PRO A 11 13.92 -16.36 8.71
N LEU A 12 13.28 -15.29 9.19
CA LEU A 12 11.83 -15.10 9.06
C LEU A 12 11.44 -14.90 7.57
N ILE A 13 12.20 -14.11 6.82
CA ILE A 13 11.98 -13.95 5.38
C ILE A 13 12.23 -15.27 4.65
N LEU A 14 13.32 -15.97 4.96
CA LEU A 14 13.64 -17.26 4.34
C LEU A 14 12.56 -18.31 4.63
N THR A 15 12.04 -18.38 5.84
CA THR A 15 10.94 -19.31 6.18
C THR A 15 9.65 -18.95 5.45
N ALA A 16 9.33 -17.64 5.30
CA ALA A 16 8.16 -17.21 4.54
C ALA A 16 8.27 -17.58 3.05
N ILE A 17 9.43 -17.37 2.44
CA ILE A 17 9.71 -17.77 1.04
C ILE A 17 9.62 -19.30 0.89
N LEU A 18 10.18 -20.05 1.82
CA LEU A 18 10.18 -21.51 1.77
C LEU A 18 8.75 -22.06 1.90
N ILE A 19 7.95 -21.51 2.83
CA ILE A 19 6.53 -21.90 2.98
C ILE A 19 5.74 -21.53 1.71
N GLY A 20 5.95 -20.33 1.16
CA GLY A 20 5.29 -19.90 -0.09
C GLY A 20 5.62 -20.79 -1.27
N SER A 21 6.91 -21.14 -1.47
CA SER A 21 7.33 -22.03 -2.55
C SER A 21 6.81 -23.47 -2.36
N LEU A 22 6.79 -23.95 -1.13
CA LEU A 22 6.22 -25.26 -0.79
C LEU A 22 4.71 -25.31 -1.09
N LEU A 23 3.96 -24.25 -0.74
CA LEU A 23 2.54 -24.15 -1.04
C LEU A 23 2.28 -24.17 -2.55
N ILE A 24 3.03 -23.41 -3.34
CA ILE A 24 2.91 -23.40 -4.80
C ILE A 24 3.23 -24.81 -5.34
N TYR A 25 4.28 -25.44 -4.86
CA TYR A 25 4.63 -26.81 -5.25
C TYR A 25 3.49 -27.79 -4.96
N LEU A 26 2.90 -27.75 -3.76
CA LEU A 26 1.79 -28.61 -3.38
C LEU A 26 0.52 -28.35 -4.21
N VAL A 27 0.24 -27.10 -4.56
CA VAL A 27 -0.89 -26.74 -5.44
C VAL A 27 -0.74 -27.38 -6.82
N VAL A 28 0.48 -27.38 -7.36
CA VAL A 28 0.75 -27.92 -8.70
C VAL A 28 0.77 -29.46 -8.72
N TYR A 29 1.41 -30.07 -7.72
CA TYR A 29 1.69 -31.53 -7.76
C TYR A 29 0.79 -32.37 -6.86
N ASN A 30 0.22 -31.83 -5.77
CA ASN A 30 -0.50 -32.65 -4.78
C ASN A 30 -1.71 -31.93 -4.15
N ARG A 31 -2.69 -31.57 -4.98
CA ARG A 31 -3.91 -30.83 -4.58
C ARG A 31 -4.75 -31.54 -3.53
N GLN A 32 -4.75 -32.88 -3.54
CA GLN A 32 -5.58 -33.65 -2.60
C GLN A 32 -5.16 -33.46 -1.15
N LEU A 33 -3.86 -33.31 -0.87
CA LEU A 33 -3.37 -32.97 0.45
C LEU A 33 -3.91 -31.64 0.96
N LEU A 34 -3.90 -30.61 0.11
CA LEU A 34 -4.38 -29.28 0.46
C LEU A 34 -5.90 -29.25 0.65
N LEU A 35 -6.67 -30.01 -0.14
CA LEU A 35 -8.12 -30.16 0.07
C LEU A 35 -8.44 -30.79 1.43
N ASN A 36 -7.67 -31.78 1.86
CA ASN A 36 -7.84 -32.42 3.17
C ASN A 36 -7.50 -31.47 4.33
N ILE A 37 -6.62 -30.49 4.13
CA ILE A 37 -6.25 -29.48 5.14
C ILE A 37 -7.28 -28.34 5.19
N GLY A 38 -8.25 -28.28 4.25
CA GLY A 38 -9.33 -27.29 4.25
C GLY A 38 -9.24 -26.21 3.17
N PHE A 39 -8.32 -26.33 2.22
CA PHE A 39 -8.30 -25.45 1.04
C PHE A 39 -9.49 -25.72 0.13
N LYS A 40 -10.02 -24.67 -0.49
CA LYS A 40 -11.21 -24.76 -1.35
C LYS A 40 -10.82 -24.72 -2.83
N ASN A 41 -11.59 -25.39 -3.68
CA ASN A 41 -11.33 -25.47 -5.12
C ASN A 41 -11.18 -24.12 -5.83
N TYR A 42 -11.91 -23.07 -5.39
CA TYR A 42 -11.81 -21.75 -6.01
C TYR A 42 -10.43 -21.08 -5.82
N GLN A 43 -9.70 -21.45 -4.76
CA GLN A 43 -8.36 -20.91 -4.48
C GLN A 43 -7.34 -21.49 -5.47
N PHE A 44 -7.49 -22.76 -5.83
CA PHE A 44 -6.67 -23.40 -6.86
C PHE A 44 -6.93 -22.78 -8.24
N GLY A 45 -8.19 -22.45 -8.55
CA GLY A 45 -8.55 -21.79 -9.80
C GLY A 45 -7.83 -20.44 -10.00
N ARG A 46 -7.59 -19.68 -8.93
CA ARG A 46 -6.82 -18.43 -9.01
C ARG A 46 -5.34 -18.65 -9.33
N ILE A 47 -4.74 -19.69 -8.76
CA ILE A 47 -3.33 -20.03 -9.01
C ILE A 47 -3.18 -20.64 -10.41
N ASP A 48 -4.12 -21.48 -10.82
CA ASP A 48 -4.12 -22.07 -12.17
C ASP A 48 -4.26 -21.01 -13.26
N SER A 49 -5.16 -20.05 -13.06
CA SER A 49 -5.37 -18.94 -13.99
C SER A 49 -4.19 -17.96 -14.02
N TRP A 50 -3.42 -17.87 -12.94
CA TRP A 50 -2.20 -17.09 -12.89
C TRP A 50 -1.04 -17.77 -13.63
N LEU A 51 -0.89 -19.08 -13.45
CA LEU A 51 0.15 -19.86 -14.13
C LEU A 51 -0.09 -20.00 -15.64
N ASP A 52 -1.34 -20.16 -16.06
CA ASP A 52 -1.74 -20.25 -17.47
C ASP A 52 -3.08 -19.53 -17.72
N PRO A 53 -3.05 -18.20 -17.94
CA PRO A 53 -4.26 -17.41 -18.19
C PRO A 53 -4.98 -17.80 -19.50
N TYR A 54 -4.27 -18.44 -20.41
CA TYR A 54 -4.78 -18.77 -21.75
C TYR A 54 -5.52 -20.12 -21.78
N ARG A 55 -5.32 -20.97 -20.79
CA ARG A 55 -5.92 -22.30 -20.74
C ARG A 55 -7.43 -22.29 -20.52
N ASP A 56 -7.93 -21.35 -19.70
CA ASP A 56 -9.35 -21.23 -19.36
C ASP A 56 -9.84 -19.78 -19.52
N GLN A 57 -9.95 -19.35 -20.78
CA GLN A 57 -10.37 -17.98 -21.14
C GLN A 57 -11.86 -17.72 -20.91
N GLY A 58 -12.66 -18.73 -20.58
CA GLY A 58 -14.10 -18.61 -20.28
C GLY A 58 -14.43 -18.77 -18.79
N GLY A 59 -13.48 -19.25 -17.98
CA GLY A 59 -13.67 -19.57 -16.57
C GLY A 59 -12.82 -18.71 -15.63
N ALA A 60 -12.04 -19.36 -14.77
CA ALA A 60 -11.25 -18.71 -13.74
C ALA A 60 -10.17 -17.74 -14.29
N GLY A 61 -9.63 -18.01 -15.48
CA GLY A 61 -8.64 -17.17 -16.16
C GLY A 61 -9.21 -15.97 -16.91
N PHE A 62 -10.53 -15.87 -17.06
CA PHE A 62 -11.19 -14.85 -17.88
C PHE A 62 -10.80 -13.41 -17.47
N GLN A 63 -10.83 -13.11 -16.18
CA GLN A 63 -10.52 -11.77 -15.70
C GLN A 63 -9.07 -11.35 -16.00
N LEU A 64 -8.12 -12.23 -15.75
CA LEU A 64 -6.70 -11.96 -16.00
C LEU A 64 -6.43 -11.87 -17.51
N PHE A 65 -7.00 -12.78 -18.30
CA PHE A 65 -6.87 -12.73 -19.76
C PHE A 65 -7.40 -11.44 -20.35
N GLN A 66 -8.58 -10.98 -19.92
CA GLN A 66 -9.16 -9.72 -20.40
C GLN A 66 -8.36 -8.51 -19.94
N SER A 67 -7.82 -8.54 -18.71
CA SER A 67 -6.93 -7.50 -18.18
C SER A 67 -5.68 -7.34 -19.05
N LEU A 68 -4.98 -8.44 -19.33
CA LEU A 68 -3.78 -8.44 -20.18
C LEU A 68 -4.09 -7.98 -21.61
N LYS A 69 -5.23 -8.40 -22.16
CA LYS A 69 -5.70 -7.98 -23.48
C LYS A 69 -5.99 -6.48 -23.53
N ALA A 70 -6.64 -5.94 -22.49
CA ALA A 70 -6.94 -4.51 -22.39
C ALA A 70 -5.66 -3.67 -22.34
N ILE A 71 -4.70 -4.02 -21.46
CA ILE A 71 -3.41 -3.34 -21.36
C ILE A 71 -2.66 -3.40 -22.70
N GLY A 72 -2.56 -4.60 -23.30
CA GLY A 72 -1.88 -4.79 -24.57
C GLY A 72 -2.51 -3.99 -25.72
N SER A 73 -3.83 -3.82 -25.72
CA SER A 73 -4.57 -3.06 -26.74
C SER A 73 -4.30 -1.55 -26.69
N GLY A 74 -3.91 -1.02 -25.51
CA GLY A 74 -3.63 0.42 -25.33
C GLY A 74 -2.31 0.89 -25.92
N LYS A 75 -1.38 -0.02 -26.26
CA LYS A 75 -0.07 0.33 -26.85
C LYS A 75 0.65 1.44 -26.06
N MET A 76 1.30 2.39 -26.74
CA MET A 76 2.06 3.49 -26.11
C MET A 76 1.17 4.63 -25.60
N PHE A 77 0.17 5.05 -26.38
CA PHE A 77 -0.60 6.27 -26.13
C PHE A 77 -2.03 6.03 -25.66
N GLY A 78 -2.48 4.77 -25.66
CA GLY A 78 -3.86 4.40 -25.34
C GLY A 78 -4.83 4.65 -26.51
N LYS A 79 -6.09 4.26 -26.29
CA LYS A 79 -7.18 4.43 -27.25
C LYS A 79 -7.97 5.73 -27.06
N GLY A 80 -7.71 6.45 -25.96
CA GLY A 80 -8.44 7.63 -25.55
C GLY A 80 -9.45 7.35 -24.45
N TYR A 81 -9.81 8.39 -23.73
CA TYR A 81 -10.75 8.32 -22.61
C TYR A 81 -12.14 7.88 -23.06
N GLY A 82 -12.70 6.86 -22.42
CA GLY A 82 -14.04 6.36 -22.72
C GLY A 82 -14.12 5.36 -23.90
N HIS A 83 -13.04 5.10 -24.61
CA HIS A 83 -13.00 4.10 -25.68
C HIS A 83 -12.47 2.77 -25.15
N SER A 84 -13.35 1.97 -24.53
CA SER A 84 -13.00 0.62 -24.13
C SER A 84 -13.59 -0.42 -25.10
N GLU A 85 -12.73 -1.14 -25.79
CA GLU A 85 -13.10 -2.21 -26.71
C GLU A 85 -13.07 -3.59 -26.03
N VAL A 86 -12.30 -3.69 -24.93
CA VAL A 86 -12.15 -4.96 -24.22
C VAL A 86 -13.07 -4.94 -23.00
N TYR A 87 -13.94 -5.95 -22.92
CA TYR A 87 -14.76 -6.13 -21.71
C TYR A 87 -13.90 -6.70 -20.59
N VAL A 88 -13.63 -5.90 -19.57
CA VAL A 88 -12.94 -6.33 -18.36
C VAL A 88 -13.96 -6.35 -17.21
N PRO A 89 -14.24 -7.49 -16.58
CA PRO A 89 -15.12 -7.55 -15.41
C PRO A 89 -14.51 -6.74 -14.26
N VAL A 90 -15.38 -6.06 -13.47
CA VAL A 90 -14.94 -5.31 -12.26
C VAL A 90 -13.84 -4.28 -12.54
N ARG A 91 -13.82 -3.74 -13.75
CA ARG A 91 -12.80 -2.81 -14.27
C ARG A 91 -12.66 -1.53 -13.46
N GLU A 92 -13.70 -1.13 -12.74
CA GLU A 92 -13.75 0.11 -11.98
C GLU A 92 -13.21 -0.04 -10.54
N SER A 93 -13.11 -1.27 -10.04
CA SER A 93 -12.58 -1.55 -8.71
C SER A 93 -11.20 -2.24 -8.76
N ASP A 94 -11.18 -3.55 -8.93
CA ASP A 94 -9.97 -4.34 -8.73
C ASP A 94 -9.02 -4.29 -9.94
N LEU A 95 -9.56 -4.16 -11.15
CA LEU A 95 -8.79 -4.15 -12.40
C LEU A 95 -8.72 -2.75 -13.05
N ILE A 96 -8.77 -1.69 -12.23
CA ILE A 96 -8.74 -0.31 -12.73
C ILE A 96 -7.46 0.01 -13.51
N PHE A 97 -6.32 -0.58 -13.14
CA PHE A 97 -5.06 -0.39 -13.85
C PHE A 97 -5.12 -0.90 -15.31
N ALA A 98 -5.90 -1.96 -15.59
CA ALA A 98 -6.14 -2.42 -16.95
C ALA A 98 -6.89 -1.38 -17.78
N THR A 99 -7.87 -0.71 -17.18
CA THR A 99 -8.62 0.38 -17.82
C THR A 99 -7.73 1.58 -18.13
N ILE A 100 -6.84 1.92 -17.19
CA ILE A 100 -5.84 3.00 -17.39
C ILE A 100 -4.88 2.62 -18.53
N GLY A 101 -4.42 1.37 -18.54
CA GLY A 101 -3.56 0.83 -19.61
C GLY A 101 -4.24 0.84 -20.98
N GLU A 102 -5.54 0.53 -21.07
CA GLU A 102 -6.31 0.59 -22.31
C GLU A 102 -6.51 2.04 -22.80
N ASN A 103 -6.93 2.93 -21.89
CA ASN A 103 -7.32 4.30 -22.25
C ASN A 103 -6.12 5.22 -22.49
N PHE A 104 -5.06 5.11 -21.68
CA PHE A 104 -3.90 6.02 -21.71
C PHE A 104 -2.60 5.32 -22.11
N GLY A 105 -2.65 4.02 -22.37
CA GLY A 105 -1.50 3.24 -22.83
C GLY A 105 -0.38 3.13 -21.80
N PHE A 106 0.80 2.79 -22.30
CA PHE A 106 2.02 2.66 -21.49
C PHE A 106 2.39 3.96 -20.78
N LEU A 107 2.22 5.11 -21.45
CA LEU A 107 2.54 6.42 -20.86
C LEU A 107 1.63 6.73 -19.66
N GLY A 108 0.34 6.45 -19.75
CA GLY A 108 -0.59 6.65 -18.65
C GLY A 108 -0.29 5.75 -17.45
N GLY A 109 0.01 4.47 -17.69
CA GLY A 109 0.44 3.54 -16.64
C GLY A 109 1.72 3.99 -15.95
N THR A 110 2.73 4.41 -16.73
CA THR A 110 4.01 4.91 -16.21
C THR A 110 3.83 6.20 -15.40
N PHE A 111 3.01 7.13 -15.89
CA PHE A 111 2.68 8.36 -15.18
C PHE A 111 2.05 8.05 -13.81
N LEU A 112 1.10 7.13 -13.77
CA LEU A 112 0.45 6.72 -12.54
C LEU A 112 1.43 6.11 -11.54
N ILE A 113 2.29 5.20 -11.97
CA ILE A 113 3.33 4.58 -11.13
C ILE A 113 4.27 5.67 -10.57
N THR A 114 4.63 6.65 -11.40
CA THR A 114 5.48 7.77 -10.98
C THR A 114 4.80 8.62 -9.90
N VAL A 115 3.49 8.88 -10.02
CA VAL A 115 2.73 9.61 -8.99
C VAL A 115 2.72 8.84 -7.67
N TYR A 116 2.50 7.51 -7.68
CA TYR A 116 2.60 6.70 -6.46
C TYR A 116 4.01 6.71 -5.87
N PHE A 117 5.03 6.65 -6.71
CA PHE A 117 6.41 6.73 -6.24
C PHE A 117 6.69 8.06 -5.52
N ILE A 118 6.23 9.18 -6.09
CA ILE A 118 6.34 10.50 -5.46
C ILE A 118 5.56 10.55 -4.14
N LEU A 119 4.34 10.01 -4.09
CA LEU A 119 3.54 9.95 -2.88
C LEU A 119 4.26 9.19 -1.76
N ILE A 120 4.70 7.97 -2.06
CA ILE A 120 5.42 7.11 -1.10
C ILE A 120 6.72 7.78 -0.64
N TYR A 121 7.47 8.39 -1.56
CA TYR A 121 8.68 9.13 -1.24
C TYR A 121 8.41 10.28 -0.26
N GLN A 122 7.33 11.05 -0.46
CA GLN A 122 6.94 12.11 0.45
C GLN A 122 6.55 11.59 1.83
N MET A 123 5.82 10.47 1.87
CA MET A 123 5.47 9.82 3.14
C MET A 123 6.70 9.33 3.90
N ILE A 124 7.68 8.77 3.20
CA ILE A 124 8.97 8.35 3.79
C ILE A 124 9.69 9.56 4.38
N ARG A 125 9.71 10.70 3.69
CA ARG A 125 10.32 11.92 4.25
C ARG A 125 9.65 12.35 5.56
N VAL A 126 8.32 12.34 5.62
CA VAL A 126 7.60 12.64 6.87
C VAL A 126 7.97 11.68 7.99
N CYS A 127 8.15 10.40 7.68
CA CYS A 127 8.57 9.38 8.64
C CYS A 127 9.97 9.67 9.20
N PHE A 128 10.92 10.09 8.37
CA PHE A 128 12.29 10.44 8.82
C PHE A 128 12.36 11.75 9.59
N ASP A 129 11.52 12.72 9.25
CA ASP A 129 11.46 14.01 9.94
C ASP A 129 10.89 13.87 11.38
N THR A 130 10.13 12.80 11.64
CA THR A 130 9.48 12.58 12.94
C THR A 130 10.47 12.01 13.94
N LYS A 131 10.76 12.76 15.04
CA LYS A 131 11.67 12.33 16.12
C LYS A 131 11.03 11.34 17.12
N ASN A 132 9.70 11.19 17.11
CA ASN A 132 8.99 10.31 18.01
C ASN A 132 8.88 8.91 17.41
N GLU A 133 9.41 7.89 18.10
CA GLU A 133 9.41 6.50 17.65
C GLU A 133 8.00 5.97 17.40
N PHE A 134 7.02 6.31 18.23
CA PHE A 134 5.64 5.87 18.08
C PHE A 134 5.04 6.34 16.76
N TYR A 135 5.21 7.62 16.42
CA TYR A 135 4.74 8.17 15.14
C TYR A 135 5.47 7.55 13.95
N SER A 136 6.76 7.29 14.08
CA SER A 136 7.54 6.63 13.04
C SER A 136 7.03 5.21 12.74
N TYR A 137 6.63 4.44 13.77
CA TYR A 137 6.04 3.11 13.57
C TYR A 137 4.68 3.17 12.87
N ILE A 138 3.81 4.10 13.26
CA ILE A 138 2.51 4.28 12.58
C ILE A 138 2.72 4.69 11.12
N ALA A 139 3.62 5.66 10.88
CA ALA A 139 3.96 6.11 9.54
C ALA A 139 4.45 4.96 8.66
N THR A 140 5.35 4.14 9.18
CA THR A 140 5.86 2.94 8.48
C THR A 140 4.73 1.97 8.15
N GLY A 141 3.80 1.73 9.07
CA GLY A 141 2.63 0.87 8.83
C GLY A 141 1.75 1.38 7.69
N VAL A 142 1.44 2.68 7.68
CA VAL A 142 0.64 3.31 6.61
C VAL A 142 1.36 3.25 5.25
N ILE A 143 2.66 3.55 5.23
CA ILE A 143 3.47 3.47 4.00
C ILE A 143 3.46 2.04 3.44
N MET A 144 3.70 1.04 4.28
CA MET A 144 3.71 -0.37 3.87
C MET A 144 2.35 -0.84 3.39
N MET A 145 1.26 -0.40 4.02
CA MET A 145 -0.11 -0.71 3.57
C MET A 145 -0.36 -0.18 2.16
N ILE A 146 -0.08 1.10 1.91
CA ILE A 146 -0.29 1.72 0.59
C ILE A 146 0.63 1.08 -0.46
N LEU A 147 1.91 0.89 -0.14
CA LEU A 147 2.87 0.23 -1.04
C LEU A 147 2.41 -1.18 -1.42
N PHE A 148 1.98 -1.97 -0.43
CA PHE A 148 1.47 -3.32 -0.67
C PHE A 148 0.25 -3.30 -1.60
N HIS A 149 -0.74 -2.44 -1.36
CA HIS A 149 -1.92 -2.34 -2.22
C HIS A 149 -1.56 -1.94 -3.65
N VAL A 150 -0.63 -1.00 -3.84
CA VAL A 150 -0.19 -0.56 -5.17
C VAL A 150 0.53 -1.69 -5.91
N VAL A 151 1.49 -2.34 -5.25
CA VAL A 151 2.26 -3.45 -5.85
C VAL A 151 1.36 -4.63 -6.18
N GLU A 152 0.44 -4.96 -5.27
CA GLU A 152 -0.49 -6.08 -5.45
C GLU A 152 -1.48 -5.81 -6.59
N ASN A 153 -2.13 -4.64 -6.62
CA ASN A 153 -3.09 -4.31 -7.68
C ASN A 153 -2.44 -4.25 -9.07
N ILE A 154 -1.33 -3.53 -9.20
CA ILE A 154 -0.62 -3.44 -10.47
C ILE A 154 -0.06 -4.81 -10.85
N GLY A 155 0.56 -5.52 -9.91
CA GLY A 155 1.16 -6.83 -10.14
C GLY A 155 0.15 -7.89 -10.60
N MET A 156 -1.04 -7.95 -9.95
CA MET A 156 -2.08 -8.89 -10.38
C MET A 156 -2.68 -8.51 -11.74
N THR A 157 -2.80 -7.22 -12.03
CA THR A 157 -3.40 -6.74 -13.28
C THR A 157 -2.51 -7.02 -14.50
N ILE A 158 -1.19 -6.98 -14.33
CA ILE A 158 -0.20 -7.32 -15.38
C ILE A 158 0.21 -8.80 -15.36
N GLY A 159 -0.38 -9.61 -14.47
CA GLY A 159 -0.13 -11.06 -14.40
C GLY A 159 1.14 -11.47 -13.65
N LEU A 160 1.83 -10.56 -12.94
CA LEU A 160 2.98 -10.90 -12.09
C LEU A 160 2.56 -11.59 -10.79
N LEU A 161 1.37 -11.27 -10.28
CA LEU A 161 0.81 -11.82 -9.05
C LEU A 161 -0.55 -12.47 -9.35
N PRO A 162 -0.98 -13.45 -8.53
CA PRO A 162 -2.31 -14.03 -8.67
C PRO A 162 -3.40 -12.99 -8.36
N LEU A 163 -4.58 -13.11 -8.97
CA LEU A 163 -5.71 -12.22 -8.75
C LEU A 163 -6.23 -12.33 -7.30
N THR A 164 -6.04 -11.28 -6.52
CA THR A 164 -6.49 -11.17 -5.11
C THR A 164 -7.74 -10.34 -4.95
N GLY A 165 -7.96 -9.35 -5.83
CA GLY A 165 -9.08 -8.42 -5.75
C GLY A 165 -8.82 -7.25 -4.78
N ILE A 166 -7.57 -6.87 -4.59
CA ILE A 166 -7.20 -5.71 -3.76
C ILE A 166 -7.31 -4.43 -4.60
N PRO A 167 -8.09 -3.42 -4.17
CA PRO A 167 -8.28 -2.19 -4.94
C PRO A 167 -7.05 -1.30 -4.91
N LEU A 168 -6.82 -0.54 -6.00
CA LEU A 168 -5.75 0.44 -6.11
C LEU A 168 -6.07 1.69 -5.26
N PRO A 169 -5.20 2.10 -4.32
CA PRO A 169 -5.47 3.23 -3.43
C PRO A 169 -5.81 4.52 -4.20
N PHE A 170 -6.82 5.26 -3.74
CA PHE A 170 -7.29 6.56 -4.26
C PHE A 170 -7.92 6.54 -5.66
N ILE A 171 -7.77 5.49 -6.44
CA ILE A 171 -8.22 5.42 -7.85
C ILE A 171 -9.35 4.43 -8.03
N SER A 172 -9.26 3.27 -7.40
CA SER A 172 -10.32 2.26 -7.48
C SER A 172 -11.62 2.74 -6.85
N GLN A 173 -12.72 2.38 -7.48
CA GLN A 173 -14.05 2.61 -6.92
C GLN A 173 -14.23 1.72 -5.67
N GLY A 174 -14.36 2.39 -4.50
CA GLY A 174 -14.57 1.69 -3.23
C GLY A 174 -14.61 2.68 -2.08
N GLY A 175 -15.80 2.93 -1.51
CA GLY A 175 -15.98 3.93 -0.44
C GLY A 175 -15.18 3.61 0.82
N SER A 176 -15.18 2.36 1.26
CA SER A 176 -14.44 1.92 2.45
C SER A 176 -12.91 1.96 2.25
N SER A 177 -12.44 1.55 1.07
CA SER A 177 -11.02 1.61 0.71
C SER A 177 -10.52 3.07 0.65
N LEU A 178 -11.30 3.94 0.01
CA LEU A 178 -10.96 5.36 -0.06
C LEU A 178 -10.89 5.99 1.33
N LEU A 179 -11.88 5.72 2.19
CA LEU A 179 -11.92 6.23 3.55
C LEU A 179 -10.71 5.75 4.37
N GLY A 180 -10.36 4.46 4.30
CA GLY A 180 -9.19 3.92 4.98
C GLY A 180 -7.88 4.56 4.50
N ASN A 181 -7.71 4.74 3.20
CA ASN A 181 -6.53 5.38 2.63
C ASN A 181 -6.44 6.88 3.02
N MET A 182 -7.57 7.60 3.04
CA MET A 182 -7.63 9.00 3.47
C MET A 182 -7.33 9.16 4.96
N MET A 183 -7.81 8.23 5.81
CA MET A 183 -7.44 8.20 7.24
C MET A 183 -5.94 8.00 7.42
N GLY A 184 -5.33 7.08 6.67
CA GLY A 184 -3.88 6.86 6.70
C GLY A 184 -3.09 8.13 6.36
N ILE A 185 -3.46 8.82 5.26
CA ILE A 185 -2.81 10.09 4.89
C ILE A 185 -3.10 11.19 5.92
N GLY A 186 -4.33 11.26 6.44
CA GLY A 186 -4.69 12.22 7.50
C GLY A 186 -3.80 12.07 8.74
N LEU A 187 -3.53 10.83 9.16
CA LEU A 187 -2.58 10.56 10.25
C LEU A 187 -1.17 11.05 9.90
N MET A 188 -0.68 10.79 8.69
CA MET A 188 0.62 11.27 8.24
C MET A 188 0.72 12.80 8.23
N MET A 189 -0.32 13.50 7.78
CA MET A 189 -0.37 14.97 7.80
C MET A 189 -0.41 15.52 9.22
N SER A 190 -1.16 14.90 10.12
CA SER A 190 -1.22 15.26 11.54
C SER A 190 0.15 15.15 12.21
N MET A 191 0.89 14.08 11.94
CA MET A 191 2.25 13.89 12.45
C MET A 191 3.18 15.00 11.99
N ARG A 192 3.12 15.35 10.70
CA ARG A 192 3.92 16.43 10.13
C ARG A 192 3.60 17.78 10.75
N TYR A 193 2.32 18.06 11.00
CA TYR A 193 1.87 19.29 11.61
C TYR A 193 2.39 19.44 13.05
N HIS A 194 2.24 18.41 13.87
CA HIS A 194 2.71 18.43 15.27
C HIS A 194 4.23 18.54 15.36
N PHE A 195 4.96 17.90 14.45
CA PHE A 195 6.40 18.02 14.40
C PHE A 195 6.84 19.46 14.09
N LYS A 196 6.19 20.12 13.12
CA LYS A 196 6.48 21.50 12.77
C LYS A 196 6.12 22.47 13.90
N SER A 197 5.02 22.25 14.60
CA SER A 197 4.58 23.04 15.74
C SER A 197 5.61 22.98 16.88
N ASN A 198 6.15 21.81 17.19
CA ASN A 198 7.15 21.65 18.25
C ASN A 198 8.49 22.32 17.94
N ILE A 199 8.86 22.47 16.65
CA ILE A 199 10.08 23.19 16.26
C ILE A 199 9.92 24.72 16.39
N PHE A 200 8.73 25.24 16.12
CA PHE A 200 8.46 26.68 16.12
C PHE A 200 7.71 27.16 17.37
N GLY A 201 7.16 26.27 18.19
CA GLY A 201 6.27 26.60 19.30
C GLY A 201 6.88 26.48 20.70
N GLU A 202 8.06 25.88 20.87
CA GLU A 202 8.69 25.80 22.20
C GLU A 202 9.18 27.14 22.75
N ASP A 203 9.39 28.14 21.88
CA ASP A 203 9.84 29.47 22.30
C ASP A 203 8.70 30.50 22.48
N GLU A 204 7.48 30.19 22.04
CA GLU A 204 6.38 31.17 22.02
C GLU A 204 5.14 30.81 22.87
N ASP A 205 5.15 29.69 23.61
CA ASP A 205 4.04 29.38 24.49
C ASP A 205 4.08 30.31 25.73
N PRO A 206 3.11 31.29 25.87
CA PRO A 206 3.10 32.24 26.98
C PRO A 206 3.05 31.56 28.36
N PHE A 207 2.53 30.34 28.41
CA PHE A 207 2.44 29.55 29.63
C PHE A 207 3.81 29.02 30.08
N ASN A 208 4.64 28.59 29.14
CA ASN A 208 6.01 28.14 29.41
C ASN A 208 6.93 29.31 29.79
N GLN A 209 6.72 30.47 29.21
CA GLN A 209 7.45 31.67 29.61
C GLN A 209 7.12 32.11 31.05
N GLN A 210 5.86 32.05 31.46
CA GLN A 210 5.45 32.34 32.84
C GLN A 210 6.02 31.34 33.86
N THR A 211 6.05 30.04 33.48
CA THR A 211 6.61 29.00 34.35
C THR A 211 8.13 29.15 34.51
N ARG A 212 8.85 29.50 33.44
CA ARG A 212 10.29 29.79 33.50
C ARG A 212 10.59 31.07 34.27
N GLN A 213 9.77 32.10 34.16
CA GLN A 213 9.91 33.33 34.96
C GLN A 213 9.65 33.09 36.44
N GLN A 214 8.69 32.21 36.80
CA GLN A 214 8.45 31.83 38.19
C GLN A 214 9.58 30.98 38.79
N GLN A 215 10.24 30.17 38.00
CA GLN A 215 11.40 29.38 38.43
C GLN A 215 12.69 30.20 38.56
N GLN A 216 12.76 31.35 37.90
CA GLN A 216 13.91 32.26 37.96
C GLN A 216 13.79 33.33 39.06
N LEU A 217 12.65 33.39 39.79
CA LEU A 217 12.51 34.29 40.91
C LEU A 217 13.46 33.85 42.03
N PRO A 218 14.31 34.78 42.55
CA PRO A 218 15.22 34.46 43.65
C PRO A 218 14.43 33.94 44.85
N GLU A 219 14.96 32.97 45.58
CA GLU A 219 14.32 32.37 46.77
C GLU A 219 13.93 33.40 47.85
N GLU A 220 14.52 34.59 47.84
CA GLU A 220 14.18 35.70 48.74
C GLU A 220 12.73 36.20 48.58
N PHE A 221 12.17 36.16 47.35
CA PHE A 221 10.78 36.55 47.10
C PHE A 221 9.75 35.51 47.55
N LEU A 222 10.13 34.25 47.64
CA LEU A 222 9.26 33.17 48.12
C LEU A 222 9.14 33.19 49.66
N LYS A 223 10.17 33.66 50.37
CA LYS A 223 10.17 33.80 51.83
C LYS A 223 9.42 35.04 52.35
N ALA A 224 9.15 36.03 51.48
CA ALA A 224 8.40 37.25 51.87
C ALA A 224 6.86 37.04 51.81
N ARG A 225 6.38 35.91 51.34
CA ARG A 225 4.94 35.57 51.17
C ARG A 225 4.45 34.50 52.17
N ALA A 226 5.32 33.93 52.98
CA ALA A 226 4.99 33.05 54.11
C ALA A 226 5.00 33.86 55.42
#